data_04b7680d78324f56946b13b54a4c49c0
#
_entry.id   04b7680d78324f56946b13b54a4c49c0
#
_cell.length_a   1.000
_cell.length_b   1.000
_cell.length_c   1.000
_cell.angle_alpha   90.00
_cell.angle_beta   90.00
_cell.angle_gamma   90.00
#
_symmetry.space_group_name_H-M   'P 1'
#
loop_
_entity.id
_entity.type
_entity.pdbx_description
1 polymer ?
#
loop_
_entity_poly.entity_id
_entity_poly.type
_entity_poly.pdbx_seq_one_letter_code
_entity_poly.pdbx_strand_id
1 'polypeptide(L)'
;MKRPLIIAAAVSALCGSAIAIAQVVDGLDLKAVQARGDAAAADAKAFADMVKSRGDAMREQAQDTDAAGHANLARVAAAAKSDPIAVVDLDGMLKDANFKGDAGRAPQLIVFVSLSMPPESLKPLLRDVSKAGGIAVFQGFPGNSVKAFSQGLAKVIDDQSEYQALGVDPRLFRAFNVTSVPQIVAVSSDFDLCDGFHCTTQAPPHDRIMGNVTLRYALETFAQGGGPGAPVAAHALKALGNGG
;
A
#
# COMPACT_ATOMS: atom_id res chain seq x y z
N MET A 1 50.41 12.86 25.27
CA MET A 1 49.52 11.96 26.01
C MET A 1 49.05 12.56 27.34
N LYS A 2 48.31 13.71 27.34
CA LYS A 2 47.86 14.42 28.55
C LYS A 2 46.39 14.94 28.46
N ARG A 3 45.65 14.60 27.42
CA ARG A 3 44.28 15.11 27.21
C ARG A 3 43.12 14.32 27.86
N PRO A 4 43.19 13.00 28.13
CA PRO A 4 42.05 12.31 28.73
C PRO A 4 41.87 12.60 30.25
N LEU A 5 42.92 13.01 30.98
CA LEU A 5 42.82 13.27 32.41
C LEU A 5 42.07 14.56 32.75
N ILE A 6 42.11 15.56 31.86
CA ILE A 6 41.43 16.85 32.09
C ILE A 6 39.89 16.71 31.88
N ILE A 7 39.46 15.84 30.97
CA ILE A 7 38.03 15.60 30.68
C ILE A 7 37.40 14.82 31.89
N ALA A 8 38.09 13.87 32.44
CA ALA A 8 37.63 13.12 33.63
C ALA A 8 37.44 14.02 34.85
N ALA A 9 38.35 14.99 35.07
CA ALA A 9 38.27 15.95 36.16
C ALA A 9 37.11 16.96 36.00
N ALA A 10 36.80 17.37 34.77
CA ALA A 10 35.70 18.29 34.48
C ALA A 10 34.32 17.66 34.67
N VAL A 11 34.15 16.37 34.32
CA VAL A 11 32.90 15.63 34.56
C VAL A 11 32.65 15.39 36.03
N SER A 12 33.69 15.10 36.79
CA SER A 12 33.58 14.92 38.27
C SER A 12 33.22 16.21 38.99
N ALA A 13 33.68 17.37 38.50
CA ALA A 13 33.35 18.67 39.08
C ALA A 13 31.91 19.10 38.81
N LEU A 14 31.32 18.71 37.67
CA LEU A 14 29.92 18.99 37.33
C LEU A 14 28.93 18.11 38.13
N CYS A 15 29.27 16.89 38.46
CA CYS A 15 28.45 16.04 39.35
C CYS A 15 28.51 16.46 40.82
N GLY A 16 29.62 17.06 41.25
CA GLY A 16 29.78 17.52 42.66
C GLY A 16 29.03 18.81 42.98
N SER A 17 28.75 19.66 41.96
CA SER A 17 28.05 20.94 42.16
C SER A 17 26.53 20.81 42.21
N ALA A 18 25.96 19.69 41.76
CA ALA A 18 24.52 19.45 41.81
C ALA A 18 24.02 19.10 43.25
N ILE A 19 24.91 18.75 44.17
CA ILE A 19 24.57 18.40 45.57
C ILE A 19 24.54 19.63 46.49
N ALA A 20 25.14 20.76 46.04
CA ALA A 20 25.33 21.94 46.90
C ALA A 20 24.20 23.01 46.80
N ILE A 21 23.15 22.78 45.99
CA ILE A 21 22.03 23.71 45.85
C ILE A 21 20.74 23.07 46.43
N ALA A 22 20.86 22.25 47.46
CA ALA A 22 19.75 21.95 48.32
C ALA A 22 19.56 23.12 49.31
N GLN A 23 19.25 24.30 48.80
CA GLN A 23 18.69 25.33 49.66
C GLN A 23 17.33 24.82 50.14
N VAL A 24 17.19 24.70 51.44
CA VAL A 24 15.95 24.38 52.10
C VAL A 24 14.93 25.46 51.71
N VAL A 25 14.08 25.13 50.75
CA VAL A 25 12.90 25.93 50.47
C VAL A 25 11.90 25.50 51.56
N ASP A 26 11.58 26.43 52.46
CA ASP A 26 10.59 26.21 53.52
C ASP A 26 9.29 25.71 52.89
N GLY A 27 8.87 24.50 53.34
CA GLY A 27 7.66 23.83 52.81
C GLY A 27 7.88 22.78 51.73
N LEU A 28 9.11 22.53 51.27
CA LEU A 28 9.40 21.46 50.30
C LEU A 28 9.68 20.14 50.99
N ASP A 29 8.81 19.16 50.87
CA ASP A 29 9.05 17.80 51.34
C ASP A 29 10.01 17.06 50.37
N LEU A 30 11.30 17.13 50.68
CA LEU A 30 12.36 16.48 49.89
C LEU A 30 12.17 14.97 49.76
N LYS A 31 11.59 14.32 50.80
CA LYS A 31 11.30 12.89 50.73
C LYS A 31 10.21 12.57 49.72
N ALA A 32 9.16 13.39 49.67
CA ALA A 32 8.09 13.26 48.68
C ALA A 32 8.58 13.52 47.24
N VAL A 33 9.49 14.48 47.06
CA VAL A 33 10.11 14.75 45.74
C VAL A 33 11.00 13.59 45.30
N GLN A 34 11.80 13.06 46.23
CA GLN A 34 12.67 11.91 45.94
C GLN A 34 11.87 10.65 45.64
N ALA A 35 10.81 10.36 46.39
CA ALA A 35 9.92 9.24 46.13
C ALA A 35 9.21 9.34 44.74
N ARG A 36 8.82 10.56 44.32
CA ARG A 36 8.28 10.78 42.97
C ARG A 36 9.33 10.57 41.87
N GLY A 37 10.57 11.01 42.13
CA GLY A 37 11.70 10.79 41.24
C GLY A 37 11.99 9.30 41.06
N ASP A 38 12.02 8.54 42.14
CA ASP A 38 12.26 7.09 42.12
C ASP A 38 11.12 6.33 41.42
N ALA A 39 9.87 6.73 41.64
CA ALA A 39 8.71 6.19 40.93
C ALA A 39 8.77 6.48 39.44
N ALA A 40 9.08 7.72 39.04
CA ALA A 40 9.21 8.08 37.63
C ALA A 40 10.37 7.33 36.93
N ALA A 41 11.48 7.10 37.68
CA ALA A 41 12.60 6.30 37.16
C ALA A 41 12.22 4.82 36.97
N ALA A 42 11.43 4.26 37.88
CA ALA A 42 10.91 2.89 37.79
C ALA A 42 9.94 2.75 36.57
N ASP A 43 9.04 3.70 36.40
CA ASP A 43 8.11 3.73 35.27
C ASP A 43 8.85 3.87 33.93
N ALA A 44 9.86 4.74 33.87
CA ALA A 44 10.70 4.90 32.68
C ALA A 44 11.46 3.62 32.33
N LYS A 45 11.98 2.92 33.36
CA LYS A 45 12.64 1.63 33.16
C LYS A 45 11.66 0.56 32.68
N ALA A 46 10.48 0.46 33.29
CA ALA A 46 9.44 -0.48 32.83
C ALA A 46 8.99 -0.23 31.37
N PHE A 47 8.85 1.04 30.99
CA PHE A 47 8.56 1.42 29.62
C PHE A 47 9.70 1.03 28.67
N ALA A 48 10.95 1.29 29.02
CA ALA A 48 12.11 0.90 28.22
C ALA A 48 12.20 -0.63 28.03
N ASP A 49 11.97 -1.39 29.09
CA ASP A 49 11.95 -2.86 29.04
C ASP A 49 10.80 -3.38 28.15
N MET A 50 9.63 -2.75 28.20
CA MET A 50 8.49 -3.09 27.33
C MET A 50 8.80 -2.78 25.85
N VAL A 51 9.39 -1.62 25.55
CA VAL A 51 9.77 -1.25 24.18
C VAL A 51 10.82 -2.21 23.62
N LYS A 52 11.81 -2.56 24.45
CA LYS A 52 12.84 -3.54 24.08
C LYS A 52 12.22 -4.91 23.78
N SER A 53 11.38 -5.42 24.68
CA SER A 53 10.68 -6.70 24.51
C SER A 53 9.85 -6.73 23.22
N ARG A 54 9.10 -5.66 22.92
CA ARG A 54 8.37 -5.55 21.65
C ARG A 54 9.29 -5.52 20.44
N GLY A 55 10.40 -4.79 20.52
CA GLY A 55 11.38 -4.73 19.43
C GLY A 55 12.00 -6.10 19.16
N ASP A 56 12.30 -6.86 20.19
CA ASP A 56 12.85 -8.21 20.08
C ASP A 56 11.83 -9.18 19.48
N ALA A 57 10.57 -9.15 19.91
CA ALA A 57 9.48 -9.95 19.35
C ALA A 57 9.22 -9.63 17.88
N MET A 58 9.24 -8.35 17.49
CA MET A 58 9.08 -7.94 16.08
C MET A 58 10.26 -8.42 15.22
N ARG A 59 11.47 -8.43 15.76
CA ARG A 59 12.66 -8.91 15.06
C ARG A 59 12.60 -10.42 14.84
N GLU A 60 12.16 -11.18 15.83
CA GLU A 60 11.91 -12.62 15.72
C GLU A 60 10.84 -12.92 14.67
N GLN A 61 9.70 -12.22 14.72
CA GLN A 61 8.64 -12.37 13.73
C GLN A 61 9.09 -12.02 12.29
N ALA A 62 9.95 -11.01 12.13
CA ALA A 62 10.54 -10.67 10.83
C ALA A 62 11.47 -11.77 10.32
N GLN A 63 12.27 -12.38 11.18
CA GLN A 63 13.13 -13.52 10.84
C GLN A 63 12.32 -14.75 10.43
N ASP A 64 11.24 -15.05 11.16
CA ASP A 64 10.34 -16.16 10.82
C ASP A 64 9.65 -15.93 9.48
N THR A 65 9.23 -14.70 9.20
CA THR A 65 8.62 -14.32 7.92
C THR A 65 9.61 -14.47 6.77
N ASP A 66 10.86 -14.06 6.97
CA ASP A 66 11.95 -14.21 5.99
C ASP A 66 12.25 -15.69 5.71
N ALA A 67 12.40 -16.49 6.76
CA ALA A 67 12.62 -17.92 6.65
C ALA A 67 11.46 -18.64 5.92
N ALA A 68 10.21 -18.25 6.24
CA ALA A 68 9.04 -18.78 5.55
C ALA A 68 9.00 -18.36 4.07
N GLY A 69 9.43 -17.13 3.78
CA GLY A 69 9.59 -16.63 2.41
C GLY A 69 10.57 -17.46 1.60
N HIS A 70 11.76 -17.70 2.13
CA HIS A 70 12.77 -18.54 1.50
C HIS A 70 12.32 -20.00 1.32
N ALA A 71 11.63 -20.57 2.30
CA ALA A 71 11.07 -21.92 2.18
C ALA A 71 9.97 -22.02 1.11
N ASN A 72 9.17 -20.96 0.94
CA ASN A 72 8.16 -20.88 -0.10
C ASN A 72 8.80 -20.76 -1.49
N LEU A 73 9.83 -19.92 -1.65
CA LEU A 73 10.59 -19.81 -2.91
C LEU A 73 11.23 -21.14 -3.30
N ALA A 74 11.82 -21.87 -2.35
CA ALA A 74 12.40 -23.19 -2.60
C ALA A 74 11.32 -24.22 -3.04
N ARG A 75 10.13 -24.17 -2.44
CA ARG A 75 9.00 -25.03 -2.83
C ARG A 75 8.48 -24.71 -4.23
N VAL A 76 8.33 -23.43 -4.56
CA VAL A 76 7.92 -22.98 -5.90
C VAL A 76 8.96 -23.40 -6.94
N ALA A 77 10.25 -23.19 -6.66
CA ALA A 77 11.32 -23.61 -7.55
C ALA A 77 11.40 -25.14 -7.75
N ALA A 78 11.05 -25.93 -6.72
CA ALA A 78 10.96 -27.39 -6.84
C ALA A 78 9.72 -27.82 -7.65
N ALA A 79 8.57 -27.19 -7.42
CA ALA A 79 7.33 -27.43 -8.16
C ALA A 79 7.47 -27.06 -9.64
N ALA A 80 8.18 -25.98 -9.97
CA ALA A 80 8.49 -25.56 -11.33
C ALA A 80 9.27 -26.59 -12.14
N LYS A 81 10.07 -27.43 -11.46
CA LYS A 81 10.81 -28.55 -12.09
C LYS A 81 9.96 -29.77 -12.34
N SER A 82 8.86 -29.94 -11.58
CA SER A 82 8.04 -31.16 -11.65
C SER A 82 6.74 -30.96 -12.47
N ASP A 83 6.23 -29.75 -12.59
CA ASP A 83 5.04 -29.45 -13.39
C ASP A 83 5.09 -27.99 -13.88
N PRO A 84 5.50 -27.75 -15.14
CA PRO A 84 5.61 -26.39 -15.69
C PRO A 84 4.27 -25.63 -15.79
N ILE A 85 3.14 -26.34 -15.69
CA ILE A 85 1.79 -25.75 -15.79
C ILE A 85 1.29 -25.30 -14.41
N ALA A 86 1.83 -25.85 -13.33
CA ALA A 86 1.42 -25.52 -11.94
C ALA A 86 2.09 -24.26 -11.37
N VAL A 87 3.11 -23.75 -12.04
CA VAL A 87 3.78 -22.50 -11.65
C VAL A 87 3.12 -21.37 -12.39
N VAL A 88 2.34 -20.58 -11.67
CA VAL A 88 2.00 -19.23 -12.13
C VAL A 88 3.35 -18.53 -12.34
N ASP A 89 3.76 -18.39 -13.60
CA ASP A 89 4.97 -17.66 -13.97
C ASP A 89 4.77 -16.17 -13.66
N LEU A 90 5.02 -15.83 -12.38
CA LEU A 90 4.92 -14.45 -11.91
C LEU A 90 5.93 -13.55 -12.66
N ASP A 91 7.09 -14.07 -13.03
CA ASP A 91 8.09 -13.36 -13.81
C ASP A 91 7.66 -13.21 -15.29
N GLY A 92 7.02 -14.22 -15.85
CA GLY A 92 6.36 -14.10 -17.14
C GLY A 92 5.18 -13.14 -17.09
N MET A 93 4.31 -13.27 -16.07
CA MET A 93 3.20 -12.33 -15.84
C MET A 93 3.69 -10.91 -15.57
N LEU A 94 4.80 -10.71 -14.86
CA LEU A 94 5.41 -9.40 -14.65
C LEU A 94 6.12 -8.87 -15.91
N LYS A 95 6.65 -9.74 -16.76
CA LYS A 95 7.25 -9.38 -18.05
C LYS A 95 6.19 -9.15 -19.12
N ASP A 96 5.11 -9.91 -19.10
CA ASP A 96 3.97 -9.74 -20.01
C ASP A 96 3.00 -8.66 -19.51
N ALA A 97 2.96 -8.41 -18.19
CA ALA A 97 2.43 -7.18 -17.58
C ALA A 97 3.38 -5.97 -17.76
N ASN A 98 4.34 -6.08 -18.65
CA ASN A 98 4.85 -4.89 -19.31
C ASN A 98 3.65 -4.23 -19.96
N PHE A 99 3.03 -3.36 -19.14
CA PHE A 99 2.18 -2.32 -19.66
C PHE A 99 2.84 -1.80 -20.93
N LYS A 100 2.25 -2.10 -22.09
CA LYS A 100 2.54 -1.39 -23.33
C LYS A 100 1.98 0.04 -23.27
N GLY A 101 1.75 0.58 -22.08
CA GLY A 101 1.76 1.98 -21.82
C GLY A 101 3.21 2.36 -21.47
N ASP A 102 3.73 3.38 -22.07
CA ASP A 102 5.03 3.98 -21.78
C ASP A 102 5.33 3.87 -20.27
N ALA A 103 6.44 3.19 -19.92
CA ALA A 103 6.80 2.96 -18.53
C ALA A 103 6.80 4.29 -17.77
N GLY A 104 5.84 4.46 -16.87
CA GLY A 104 5.67 5.69 -16.09
C GLY A 104 4.33 6.41 -16.27
N ARG A 105 3.56 6.13 -17.30
CA ARG A 105 2.24 6.77 -17.52
C ARG A 105 1.13 6.01 -16.82
N ALA A 106 0.35 6.70 -16.01
CA ALA A 106 -0.85 6.13 -15.40
C ALA A 106 -1.96 5.96 -16.46
N PRO A 107 -2.77 4.88 -16.36
CA PRO A 107 -3.85 4.64 -17.30
C PRO A 107 -4.92 5.74 -17.25
N GLN A 108 -5.53 6.05 -18.39
CA GLN A 108 -6.53 7.11 -18.47
C GLN A 108 -7.95 6.65 -18.11
N LEU A 109 -8.27 5.36 -18.32
CA LEU A 109 -9.52 4.75 -17.85
C LEU A 109 -9.19 3.80 -16.68
N ILE A 110 -9.62 4.17 -15.49
CA ILE A 110 -9.33 3.47 -14.25
C ILE A 110 -10.64 3.03 -13.61
N VAL A 111 -10.73 1.75 -13.28
CA VAL A 111 -11.89 1.19 -12.56
C VAL A 111 -11.42 0.60 -11.24
N PHE A 112 -11.82 1.21 -10.15
CA PHE A 112 -11.50 0.74 -8.81
C PHE A 112 -12.45 -0.35 -8.38
N VAL A 113 -11.92 -1.49 -7.99
CA VAL A 113 -12.66 -2.71 -7.68
C VAL A 113 -12.15 -3.41 -6.43
N SER A 114 -12.92 -4.37 -5.93
CA SER A 114 -12.54 -5.26 -4.82
C SER A 114 -13.08 -6.66 -5.05
N LEU A 115 -12.36 -7.68 -4.58
CA LEU A 115 -12.85 -9.06 -4.54
C LEU A 115 -14.02 -9.27 -3.54
N SER A 116 -14.34 -8.27 -2.72
CA SER A 116 -15.54 -8.28 -1.90
C SER A 116 -16.84 -7.96 -2.66
N MET A 117 -16.71 -7.49 -3.92
CA MET A 117 -17.87 -7.30 -4.79
C MET A 117 -18.49 -8.64 -5.18
N PRO A 118 -19.82 -8.70 -5.39
CA PRO A 118 -20.48 -9.89 -5.91
C PRO A 118 -19.85 -10.32 -7.26
N PRO A 119 -19.52 -11.61 -7.44
CA PRO A 119 -18.92 -12.11 -8.68
C PRO A 119 -19.73 -11.78 -9.95
N GLU A 120 -21.05 -11.79 -9.85
CA GLU A 120 -21.97 -11.45 -10.94
C GLU A 120 -21.84 -9.99 -11.41
N SER A 121 -21.38 -9.09 -10.53
CA SER A 121 -21.11 -7.70 -10.87
C SER A 121 -19.65 -7.50 -11.32
N LEU A 122 -18.72 -8.21 -10.69
CA LEU A 122 -17.28 -8.03 -10.93
C LEU A 122 -16.84 -8.65 -12.28
N LYS A 123 -17.28 -9.87 -12.60
CA LYS A 123 -16.93 -10.55 -13.86
C LYS A 123 -17.21 -9.71 -15.12
N PRO A 124 -18.45 -9.26 -15.39
CA PRO A 124 -18.72 -8.47 -16.57
C PRO A 124 -17.97 -7.15 -16.56
N LEU A 125 -17.74 -6.55 -15.39
CA LEU A 125 -16.99 -5.31 -15.27
C LEU A 125 -15.52 -5.50 -15.67
N LEU A 126 -14.84 -6.54 -15.19
CA LEU A 126 -13.44 -6.84 -15.54
C LEU A 126 -13.28 -7.11 -17.04
N ARG A 127 -14.16 -7.91 -17.60
CA ARG A 127 -14.19 -8.19 -19.05
C ARG A 127 -14.36 -6.92 -19.88
N ASP A 128 -15.31 -6.07 -19.49
CA ASP A 128 -15.61 -4.84 -20.22
C ASP A 128 -14.46 -3.83 -20.10
N VAL A 129 -13.80 -3.75 -18.93
CA VAL A 129 -12.61 -2.92 -18.72
C VAL A 129 -11.47 -3.36 -19.63
N SER A 130 -11.21 -4.66 -19.73
CA SER A 130 -10.18 -5.20 -20.62
C SER A 130 -10.47 -4.85 -22.08
N LYS A 131 -11.72 -5.03 -22.55
CA LYS A 131 -12.14 -4.68 -23.91
C LYS A 131 -12.06 -3.18 -24.19
N ALA A 132 -12.37 -2.35 -23.20
CA ALA A 132 -12.33 -0.90 -23.31
C ALA A 132 -10.91 -0.31 -23.30
N GLY A 133 -9.87 -1.13 -23.07
CA GLY A 133 -8.49 -0.67 -22.94
C GLY A 133 -8.23 0.09 -21.63
N GLY A 134 -9.06 -0.14 -20.60
CA GLY A 134 -8.89 0.40 -19.26
C GLY A 134 -8.12 -0.54 -18.34
N ILE A 135 -7.98 -0.14 -17.08
CA ILE A 135 -7.40 -0.96 -16.03
C ILE A 135 -8.33 -1.09 -14.83
N ALA A 136 -8.54 -2.31 -14.35
CA ALA A 136 -9.20 -2.56 -13.08
C ALA A 136 -8.16 -2.62 -11.95
N VAL A 137 -8.30 -1.75 -10.97
CA VAL A 137 -7.31 -1.57 -9.90
C VAL A 137 -7.88 -2.03 -8.57
N PHE A 138 -7.14 -2.90 -7.90
CA PHE A 138 -7.37 -3.34 -6.53
C PHE A 138 -6.53 -2.53 -5.56
N GLN A 139 -7.03 -2.26 -4.37
CA GLN A 139 -6.30 -1.52 -3.33
C GLN A 139 -5.13 -2.32 -2.75
N GLY A 140 -5.25 -3.65 -2.73
CA GLY A 140 -4.27 -4.56 -2.14
C GLY A 140 -4.79 -5.99 -2.11
N PHE A 141 -4.06 -6.85 -1.43
CA PHE A 141 -4.38 -8.27 -1.30
C PHE A 141 -5.30 -8.52 -0.09
N PRO A 142 -6.40 -9.29 -0.23
CA PRO A 142 -7.25 -9.68 0.88
C PRO A 142 -6.43 -10.36 1.99
N GLY A 143 -6.50 -9.86 3.22
CA GLY A 143 -5.74 -10.38 4.37
C GLY A 143 -4.23 -10.42 4.13
N ASN A 144 -3.67 -9.52 3.32
CA ASN A 144 -2.26 -9.52 2.88
C ASN A 144 -1.80 -10.84 2.25
N SER A 145 -2.71 -11.59 1.62
CA SER A 145 -2.44 -12.90 1.05
C SER A 145 -2.56 -12.89 -0.48
N VAL A 146 -1.44 -13.02 -1.17
CA VAL A 146 -1.37 -13.19 -2.64
C VAL A 146 -2.13 -14.45 -3.06
N LYS A 147 -2.03 -15.55 -2.29
CA LYS A 147 -2.75 -16.78 -2.55
C LYS A 147 -4.27 -16.58 -2.51
N ALA A 148 -4.79 -15.88 -1.49
CA ALA A 148 -6.21 -15.57 -1.40
C ALA A 148 -6.67 -14.68 -2.55
N PHE A 149 -5.84 -13.72 -2.97
CA PHE A 149 -6.09 -12.88 -4.12
C PHE A 149 -6.18 -13.68 -5.42
N SER A 150 -5.19 -14.53 -5.72
CA SER A 150 -5.19 -15.39 -6.91
C SER A 150 -6.40 -16.33 -6.95
N GLN A 151 -6.76 -16.94 -5.80
CA GLN A 151 -7.95 -17.79 -5.71
C GLN A 151 -9.25 -16.99 -5.91
N GLY A 152 -9.28 -15.75 -5.48
CA GLY A 152 -10.41 -14.84 -5.71
C GLY A 152 -10.53 -14.45 -7.18
N LEU A 153 -9.42 -14.11 -7.82
CA LEU A 153 -9.37 -13.78 -9.26
C LEU A 153 -9.82 -14.97 -10.13
N ALA A 154 -9.36 -16.18 -9.83
CA ALA A 154 -9.75 -17.38 -10.56
C ALA A 154 -11.26 -17.66 -10.59
N LYS A 155 -12.03 -17.04 -9.68
CA LYS A 155 -13.51 -17.15 -9.65
C LYS A 155 -14.20 -16.12 -10.53
N VAL A 156 -13.51 -15.04 -10.89
CA VAL A 156 -14.11 -13.86 -11.56
C VAL A 156 -13.50 -13.54 -12.91
N ILE A 157 -12.41 -14.22 -13.29
CA ILE A 157 -11.76 -14.10 -14.59
C ILE A 157 -12.05 -15.35 -15.40
N ASP A 158 -12.59 -15.16 -16.59
CA ASP A 158 -12.95 -16.23 -17.51
C ASP A 158 -11.90 -16.36 -18.65
N ASP A 159 -11.19 -15.28 -19.00
CA ASP A 159 -10.20 -15.23 -20.07
C ASP A 159 -8.85 -14.70 -19.58
N GLN A 160 -7.76 -15.33 -20.03
CA GLN A 160 -6.40 -14.92 -19.65
C GLN A 160 -6.05 -13.49 -20.09
N SER A 161 -6.64 -12.99 -21.15
CA SER A 161 -6.43 -11.61 -21.62
C SER A 161 -6.91 -10.55 -20.61
N GLU A 162 -7.88 -10.90 -19.75
CA GLU A 162 -8.40 -10.01 -18.72
C GLU A 162 -7.35 -9.69 -17.65
N TYR A 163 -6.38 -10.60 -17.40
CA TYR A 163 -5.30 -10.37 -16.43
C TYR A 163 -4.41 -9.18 -16.82
N GLN A 164 -4.29 -8.88 -18.13
CA GLN A 164 -3.48 -7.75 -18.61
C GLN A 164 -4.09 -6.40 -18.25
N ALA A 165 -5.39 -6.36 -17.97
CA ALA A 165 -6.12 -5.17 -17.55
C ALA A 165 -6.29 -5.05 -16.04
N LEU A 166 -5.50 -5.80 -15.25
CA LEU A 166 -5.56 -5.76 -13.79
C LEU A 166 -4.33 -5.10 -13.18
N GLY A 167 -4.54 -4.36 -12.11
CA GLY A 167 -3.48 -3.77 -11.30
C GLY A 167 -3.79 -3.83 -9.80
N VAL A 168 -2.73 -3.85 -9.00
CA VAL A 168 -2.83 -3.66 -7.54
C VAL A 168 -2.01 -2.42 -7.20
N ASP A 169 -2.68 -1.30 -6.98
CA ASP A 169 -1.99 -0.04 -6.69
C ASP A 169 -2.73 0.81 -5.65
N PRO A 170 -2.32 0.76 -4.38
CA PRO A 170 -2.91 1.59 -3.33
C PRO A 170 -2.65 3.10 -3.53
N ARG A 171 -1.66 3.49 -4.36
CA ARG A 171 -1.34 4.89 -4.63
C ARG A 171 -2.47 5.54 -5.44
N LEU A 172 -3.03 4.82 -6.42
CA LEU A 172 -4.20 5.26 -7.19
C LEU A 172 -5.41 5.49 -6.29
N PHE A 173 -5.69 4.58 -5.36
CA PHE A 173 -6.77 4.75 -4.38
C PHE A 173 -6.60 6.03 -3.55
N ARG A 174 -5.37 6.35 -3.13
CA ARG A 174 -5.08 7.60 -2.40
C ARG A 174 -5.20 8.82 -3.30
N ALA A 175 -4.64 8.78 -4.52
CA ALA A 175 -4.66 9.90 -5.46
C ALA A 175 -6.09 10.35 -5.81
N PHE A 176 -7.00 9.40 -6.02
CA PHE A 176 -8.40 9.67 -6.34
C PHE A 176 -9.33 9.69 -5.12
N ASN A 177 -8.78 9.58 -3.89
CA ASN A 177 -9.54 9.54 -2.64
C ASN A 177 -10.70 8.52 -2.69
N VAL A 178 -10.39 7.28 -3.11
CA VAL A 178 -11.37 6.21 -3.27
C VAL A 178 -11.66 5.57 -1.92
N THR A 179 -12.89 5.75 -1.42
CA THR A 179 -13.35 5.20 -0.13
C THR A 179 -14.35 4.05 -0.29
N SER A 180 -14.90 3.87 -1.49
CA SER A 180 -15.84 2.81 -1.81
C SER A 180 -15.68 2.35 -3.24
N VAL A 181 -16.06 1.11 -3.54
CA VAL A 181 -15.98 0.51 -4.87
C VAL A 181 -17.33 -0.13 -5.24
N PRO A 182 -17.65 -0.23 -6.55
CA PRO A 182 -16.86 0.18 -7.68
C PRO A 182 -16.88 1.69 -7.93
N GLN A 183 -15.76 2.21 -8.46
CA GLN A 183 -15.68 3.56 -9.02
C GLN A 183 -15.04 3.49 -10.41
N ILE A 184 -15.62 4.20 -11.36
CA ILE A 184 -15.14 4.33 -12.72
C ILE A 184 -14.67 5.76 -12.92
N VAL A 185 -13.43 5.93 -13.35
CA VAL A 185 -12.76 7.23 -13.54
C VAL A 185 -12.18 7.31 -14.93
N ALA A 186 -12.48 8.39 -15.63
CA ALA A 186 -11.82 8.76 -16.88
C ALA A 186 -11.06 10.07 -16.67
N VAL A 187 -9.74 10.05 -16.86
CA VAL A 187 -8.86 11.20 -16.64
C VAL A 187 -8.58 11.96 -17.94
N SER A 188 -8.37 13.27 -17.83
CA SER A 188 -8.16 14.14 -18.99
C SER A 188 -6.79 14.03 -19.63
N SER A 189 -5.80 13.57 -18.88
CA SER A 189 -4.40 13.55 -19.30
C SER A 189 -3.62 12.47 -18.59
N ASP A 190 -2.46 12.14 -19.12
CA ASP A 190 -1.47 11.32 -18.42
C ASP A 190 -1.00 12.03 -17.16
N PHE A 191 -0.63 11.25 -16.16
CA PHE A 191 -0.09 11.74 -14.89
C PHE A 191 0.87 10.72 -14.29
N ASP A 192 1.82 11.20 -13.49
CA ASP A 192 2.78 10.37 -12.82
C ASP A 192 2.34 10.09 -11.39
N LEU A 193 2.47 8.83 -10.98
CA LEU A 193 2.24 8.45 -9.60
C LEU A 193 3.48 8.72 -8.78
N CYS A 194 3.28 9.47 -7.74
CA CYS A 194 4.31 9.82 -6.80
C CYS A 194 4.74 8.60 -5.97
N ASP A 195 6.04 8.34 -5.88
CA ASP A 195 6.64 7.27 -5.11
C ASP A 195 7.00 7.73 -3.71
N GLY A 196 6.52 7.02 -2.68
CA GLY A 196 6.82 7.28 -1.27
C GLY A 196 5.61 7.37 -0.36
N PHE A 197 5.83 7.13 0.93
CA PHE A 197 4.76 7.07 1.94
C PHE A 197 4.12 8.43 2.25
N HIS A 198 4.87 9.52 2.08
CA HIS A 198 4.44 10.89 2.36
C HIS A 198 4.10 11.71 1.12
N CYS A 199 4.23 11.10 -0.04
CA CYS A 199 3.99 11.72 -1.32
C CYS A 199 2.52 11.56 -1.71
N THR A 200 1.87 12.64 -2.13
CA THR A 200 0.48 12.62 -2.62
C THR A 200 0.45 13.02 -4.08
N THR A 201 0.05 12.10 -4.94
CA THR A 201 -0.21 12.40 -6.35
C THR A 201 -1.41 13.32 -6.45
N GLN A 202 -1.28 14.38 -7.20
CA GLN A 202 -2.42 15.21 -7.59
C GLN A 202 -3.09 14.57 -8.80
N ALA A 203 -4.31 14.05 -8.61
CA ALA A 203 -5.08 13.50 -9.71
C ALA A 203 -5.41 14.61 -10.72
N PRO A 204 -5.26 14.37 -12.04
CA PRO A 204 -5.66 15.32 -13.06
C PRO A 204 -7.18 15.54 -13.04
N PRO A 205 -7.70 16.56 -13.73
CA PRO A 205 -9.14 16.71 -13.95
C PRO A 205 -9.71 15.41 -14.55
N HIS A 206 -10.83 14.95 -14.01
CA HIS A 206 -11.42 13.66 -14.36
C HIS A 206 -12.93 13.64 -14.15
N ASP A 207 -13.60 12.77 -14.89
CA ASP A 207 -14.98 12.39 -14.64
C ASP A 207 -15.01 11.11 -13.81
N ARG A 208 -15.99 11.01 -12.90
CA ARG A 208 -16.12 9.89 -11.97
C ARG A 208 -17.57 9.50 -11.73
N ILE A 209 -17.85 8.21 -11.79
CA ILE A 209 -19.10 7.61 -11.33
C ILE A 209 -18.80 6.56 -10.27
N MET A 210 -19.60 6.56 -9.20
CA MET A 210 -19.56 5.58 -8.11
C MET A 210 -20.84 4.75 -8.11
N GLY A 211 -20.71 3.48 -7.78
CA GLY A 211 -21.83 2.56 -7.65
C GLY A 211 -21.83 1.45 -8.69
N ASN A 212 -22.72 0.48 -8.50
CA ASN A 212 -22.79 -0.71 -9.33
C ASN A 212 -23.52 -0.43 -10.65
N VAL A 213 -22.85 0.29 -11.55
CA VAL A 213 -23.30 0.59 -12.93
C VAL A 213 -22.44 -0.17 -13.92
N THR A 214 -22.98 -0.39 -15.13
CA THR A 214 -22.18 -0.99 -16.22
C THR A 214 -21.11 -0.02 -16.70
N LEU A 215 -19.96 -0.54 -17.16
CA LEU A 215 -18.91 0.30 -17.74
C LEU A 215 -19.45 1.12 -18.92
N ARG A 216 -20.26 0.52 -19.78
CA ARG A 216 -20.89 1.20 -20.92
C ARG A 216 -21.69 2.43 -20.48
N TYR A 217 -22.57 2.29 -19.50
CA TYR A 217 -23.36 3.40 -18.99
C TYR A 217 -22.48 4.55 -18.45
N ALA A 218 -21.44 4.22 -17.70
CA ALA A 218 -20.51 5.22 -17.19
C ALA A 218 -19.79 5.98 -18.32
N LEU A 219 -19.28 5.24 -19.30
CA LEU A 219 -18.59 5.83 -20.44
C LEU A 219 -19.50 6.70 -21.32
N GLU A 220 -20.75 6.25 -21.56
CA GLU A 220 -21.77 7.04 -22.27
C GLU A 220 -22.07 8.34 -21.53
N THR A 221 -22.23 8.26 -20.21
CA THR A 221 -22.48 9.44 -19.36
C THR A 221 -21.31 10.43 -19.41
N PHE A 222 -20.06 9.97 -19.36
CA PHE A 222 -18.88 10.84 -19.46
C PHE A 222 -18.76 11.47 -20.87
N ALA A 223 -18.94 10.67 -21.91
CA ALA A 223 -18.83 11.15 -23.29
C ALA A 223 -19.88 12.21 -23.64
N GLN A 224 -21.13 12.02 -23.14
CA GLN A 224 -22.23 12.97 -23.34
C GLN A 224 -22.12 14.21 -22.44
N GLY A 225 -21.56 14.04 -21.24
CA GLY A 225 -21.39 15.12 -20.28
C GLY A 225 -20.36 16.18 -20.71
N GLY A 226 -19.47 15.87 -21.66
CA GLY A 226 -18.46 16.80 -22.16
C GLY A 226 -17.44 17.22 -21.10
N GLY A 227 -17.30 16.42 -20.03
CA GLY A 227 -16.34 16.64 -18.95
C GLY A 227 -14.88 16.36 -19.37
N PRO A 228 -13.94 16.51 -18.43
CA PRO A 228 -12.51 16.33 -18.73
C PRO A 228 -12.15 14.93 -19.21
N GLY A 229 -12.87 13.88 -18.81
CA GLY A 229 -12.68 12.51 -19.24
C GLY A 229 -13.43 12.11 -20.52
N ALA A 230 -14.25 13.01 -21.10
CA ALA A 230 -15.10 12.70 -22.25
C ALA A 230 -14.34 12.14 -23.47
N PRO A 231 -13.15 12.64 -23.86
CA PRO A 231 -12.39 12.08 -24.98
C PRO A 231 -11.95 10.63 -24.71
N VAL A 232 -11.51 10.33 -23.50
CA VAL A 232 -11.10 8.98 -23.09
C VAL A 232 -12.31 8.04 -23.10
N ALA A 233 -13.44 8.49 -22.55
CA ALA A 233 -14.68 7.73 -22.55
C ALA A 233 -15.18 7.41 -23.94
N ALA A 234 -15.13 8.37 -24.87
CA ALA A 234 -15.53 8.17 -26.28
C ALA A 234 -14.61 7.15 -26.98
N HIS A 235 -13.30 7.18 -26.69
CA HIS A 235 -12.35 6.19 -27.20
C HIS A 235 -12.64 4.79 -26.66
N ALA A 236 -12.82 4.69 -25.34
CA ALA A 236 -13.12 3.42 -24.65
C ALA A 236 -14.46 2.79 -25.12
N LEU A 237 -15.47 3.62 -25.40
CA LEU A 237 -16.75 3.15 -25.96
C LEU A 237 -16.59 2.51 -27.33
N LYS A 238 -15.75 3.09 -28.20
CA LYS A 238 -15.45 2.50 -29.51
C LYS A 238 -14.77 1.15 -29.38
N ALA A 239 -13.79 1.05 -28.48
CA ALA A 239 -13.10 -0.22 -28.19
C ALA A 239 -14.08 -1.27 -27.64
N LEU A 240 -14.94 -0.89 -26.69
CA LEU A 240 -15.95 -1.75 -26.09
C LEU A 240 -17.02 -2.21 -27.11
N GLY A 241 -17.35 -1.38 -28.11
CA GLY A 241 -18.29 -1.71 -29.17
C GLY A 241 -17.71 -2.61 -30.27
N ASN A 242 -16.41 -2.58 -30.50
CA ASN A 242 -15.72 -3.38 -31.53
C ASN A 242 -15.32 -4.79 -31.07
N GLY A 243 -15.53 -5.12 -29.77
CA GLY A 243 -15.17 -6.38 -29.14
C GLY A 243 -16.34 -7.37 -29.00
N GLY A 244 -17.38 -7.24 -29.85
CA GLY A 244 -18.54 -8.13 -29.91
C GLY A 244 -18.45 -9.14 -31.05
#